data_14823bc09c7ea887c806bc9cf616d1af
#
_entry.id   14823bc09c7ea887c806bc9cf616d1af
#
_cell.length_a   1.000
_cell.length_b   1.000
_cell.length_c   1.000
_cell.angle_alpha   90.00
_cell.angle_beta   90.00
_cell.angle_gamma   90.00
#
_symmetry.space_group_name_H-M   'P 1'
#
loop_
_entity.id
_entity.type
_entity.pdbx_description
1 polymer ?
#
loop_
_entity_poly.entity_id
_entity_poly.type
_entity_poly.pdbx_seq_one_letter_code
_entity_poly.pdbx_strand_id
1 'polypeptide(L)'
;MSLKHAELPERRQQRIAALIRESGSVTVTALEKEFDISPATARRDLAALEKQGKVRRTHGGAVMPGLAQYEDSFQQRLGEAVEAKKRLARAASALLEVEESAFIDSSTTAYYAVQRMVADASNVTFLTSLLPVMDLFSTADPSAVSMVGFGGIFRPLTLSFVGPCTIRMIESFRADRTFFSVKGITPEGQLTEANPLEAEVKRAMIRQAANPVLLVDSRKFERQGLSVITHIREVALVLAADAPEDSMVALADTGVEVRHI
;
A
#
# COMPACT_ATOMS: atom_id res chain seq x y z
N MET A 1 -45.95 -31.07 7.64
CA MET A 1 -44.51 -30.81 7.89
C MET A 1 -43.82 -30.76 6.56
N SER A 2 -43.56 -29.55 6.05
CA SER A 2 -42.85 -29.35 4.77
C SER A 2 -41.36 -29.50 5.00
N LEU A 3 -40.71 -30.50 4.43
CA LEU A 3 -39.26 -30.65 4.39
C LEU A 3 -38.71 -29.48 3.57
N LYS A 4 -38.23 -28.42 4.22
CA LYS A 4 -37.42 -27.38 3.55
C LYS A 4 -36.20 -28.09 2.96
N HIS A 5 -36.20 -28.25 1.65
CA HIS A 5 -35.02 -28.73 0.93
C HIS A 5 -33.86 -27.78 1.23
N ALA A 6 -32.86 -28.29 1.96
CA ALA A 6 -31.62 -27.52 2.19
C ALA A 6 -31.00 -27.22 0.81
N GLU A 7 -30.86 -25.97 0.49
CA GLU A 7 -30.26 -25.52 -0.77
C GLU A 7 -28.83 -26.08 -0.88
N LEU A 8 -28.48 -26.64 -2.05
CA LEU A 8 -27.14 -27.19 -2.29
C LEU A 8 -26.07 -26.12 -2.07
N PRO A 9 -24.93 -26.43 -1.41
CA PRO A 9 -23.89 -25.47 -1.10
C PRO A 9 -23.44 -24.64 -2.31
N GLU A 10 -23.25 -25.27 -3.46
CA GLU A 10 -22.80 -24.59 -4.69
C GLU A 10 -23.81 -23.55 -5.19
N ARG A 11 -25.11 -23.88 -5.17
CA ARG A 11 -26.17 -22.97 -5.59
C ARG A 11 -26.31 -21.79 -4.63
N ARG A 12 -26.19 -22.06 -3.32
CA ARG A 12 -26.18 -21.01 -2.30
C ARG A 12 -24.97 -20.08 -2.45
N GLN A 13 -23.80 -20.61 -2.69
CA GLN A 13 -22.58 -19.82 -2.94
C GLN A 13 -22.72 -18.93 -4.18
N GLN A 14 -23.32 -19.43 -5.25
CA GLN A 14 -23.59 -18.62 -6.44
C GLN A 14 -24.52 -17.44 -6.13
N ARG A 15 -25.58 -17.67 -5.35
CA ARG A 15 -26.52 -16.62 -4.93
C ARG A 15 -25.85 -15.60 -4.00
N ILE A 16 -25.02 -16.07 -3.05
CA ILE A 16 -24.22 -15.20 -2.17
C ILE A 16 -23.28 -14.33 -3.02
N ALA A 17 -22.61 -14.91 -4.00
CA ALA A 17 -21.71 -14.16 -4.88
C ALA A 17 -22.47 -13.11 -5.75
N ALA A 18 -23.70 -13.45 -6.20
CA ALA A 18 -24.57 -12.51 -6.92
C ALA A 18 -24.99 -11.34 -6.01
N LEU A 19 -25.45 -11.65 -4.80
CA LEU A 19 -25.83 -10.64 -3.81
C LEU A 19 -24.69 -9.68 -3.50
N ILE A 20 -23.46 -10.21 -3.29
CA ILE A 20 -22.27 -9.39 -3.05
C ILE A 20 -21.93 -8.55 -4.29
N ARG A 21 -22.15 -9.06 -5.50
CA ARG A 21 -21.91 -8.32 -6.75
C ARG A 21 -22.86 -7.12 -6.89
N GLU A 22 -24.11 -7.27 -6.47
CA GLU A 22 -25.12 -6.20 -6.53
C GLU A 22 -24.96 -5.17 -5.42
N SER A 23 -24.70 -5.62 -4.17
CA SER A 23 -24.63 -4.76 -2.99
C SER A 23 -23.23 -4.27 -2.63
N GLY A 24 -22.18 -4.81 -3.30
CA GLY A 24 -20.77 -4.51 -3.01
C GLY A 24 -20.22 -5.23 -1.77
N SER A 25 -21.06 -5.57 -0.79
CA SER A 25 -20.66 -6.22 0.46
C SER A 25 -21.82 -6.98 1.11
N VAL A 26 -21.50 -7.91 2.02
CA VAL A 26 -22.49 -8.60 2.86
C VAL A 26 -21.91 -8.92 4.23
N THR A 27 -22.75 -8.84 5.27
CA THR A 27 -22.38 -9.30 6.61
C THR A 27 -22.79 -10.77 6.83
N VAL A 28 -22.10 -11.47 7.75
CA VAL A 28 -22.49 -12.82 8.18
C VAL A 28 -23.94 -12.83 8.67
N THR A 29 -24.33 -11.84 9.47
CA THR A 29 -25.70 -11.70 10.00
C THR A 29 -26.76 -11.49 8.91
N ALA A 30 -26.42 -10.77 7.83
CA ALA A 30 -27.31 -10.64 6.68
C ALA A 30 -27.50 -11.97 5.95
N LEU A 31 -26.42 -12.74 5.76
CA LEU A 31 -26.47 -14.08 5.16
C LEU A 31 -27.29 -15.06 6.00
N GLU A 32 -27.17 -15.02 7.32
CA GLU A 32 -27.98 -15.84 8.23
C GLU A 32 -29.47 -15.61 8.00
N LYS A 33 -29.90 -14.37 7.91
CA LYS A 33 -31.31 -13.99 7.70
C LYS A 33 -31.79 -14.32 6.30
N GLU A 34 -30.99 -14.02 5.28
CA GLU A 34 -31.40 -14.16 3.87
C GLU A 34 -31.47 -15.61 3.43
N PHE A 35 -30.53 -16.45 3.91
CA PHE A 35 -30.40 -17.85 3.47
C PHE A 35 -30.84 -18.87 4.51
N ASP A 36 -31.29 -18.44 5.69
CA ASP A 36 -31.70 -19.31 6.83
C ASP A 36 -30.59 -20.33 7.18
N ILE A 37 -29.36 -19.85 7.32
CA ILE A 37 -28.17 -20.66 7.60
C ILE A 37 -27.46 -20.22 8.89
N SER A 38 -26.71 -21.14 9.49
CA SER A 38 -25.91 -20.80 10.68
C SER A 38 -24.74 -19.88 10.35
N PRO A 39 -24.23 -19.08 11.34
CA PRO A 39 -23.01 -18.28 11.18
C PRO A 39 -21.80 -19.09 10.71
N ALA A 40 -21.68 -20.33 11.15
CA ALA A 40 -20.61 -21.25 10.74
C ALA A 40 -20.72 -21.64 9.26
N THR A 41 -21.95 -21.87 8.77
CA THR A 41 -22.22 -22.16 7.36
C THR A 41 -21.92 -20.94 6.49
N ALA A 42 -22.39 -19.75 6.89
CA ALA A 42 -22.11 -18.51 6.18
C ALA A 42 -20.58 -18.24 6.05
N ARG A 43 -19.84 -18.40 7.14
CA ARG A 43 -18.37 -18.25 7.11
C ARG A 43 -17.69 -19.28 6.21
N ARG A 44 -18.18 -20.53 6.18
CA ARG A 44 -17.64 -21.58 5.30
C ARG A 44 -17.91 -21.27 3.82
N ASP A 45 -19.11 -20.82 3.48
CA ASP A 45 -19.46 -20.44 2.11
C ASP A 45 -18.64 -19.23 1.64
N LEU A 46 -18.48 -18.22 2.49
CA LEU A 46 -17.62 -17.08 2.20
C LEU A 46 -16.14 -17.49 2.01
N ALA A 47 -15.64 -18.44 2.81
CA ALA A 47 -14.29 -18.97 2.64
C ALA A 47 -14.11 -19.74 1.33
N ALA A 48 -15.12 -20.49 0.90
CA ALA A 48 -15.11 -21.17 -0.40
C ALA A 48 -15.13 -20.19 -1.56
N LEU A 49 -15.93 -19.13 -1.48
CA LEU A 49 -16.00 -18.07 -2.49
C LEU A 49 -14.71 -17.25 -2.55
N GLU A 50 -14.07 -16.98 -1.42
CA GLU A 50 -12.77 -16.32 -1.34
C GLU A 50 -11.66 -17.15 -2.02
N LYS A 51 -11.64 -18.47 -1.76
CA LYS A 51 -10.72 -19.40 -2.42
C LYS A 51 -10.92 -19.46 -3.94
N GLN A 52 -12.13 -19.16 -4.44
CA GLN A 52 -12.46 -19.03 -5.86
C GLN A 52 -12.17 -17.62 -6.42
N GLY A 53 -11.67 -16.68 -5.61
CA GLY A 53 -11.43 -15.30 -6.00
C GLY A 53 -12.70 -14.47 -6.26
N LYS A 54 -13.89 -14.98 -5.90
CA LYS A 54 -15.18 -14.33 -6.18
C LYS A 54 -15.57 -13.29 -5.15
N VAL A 55 -15.07 -13.41 -3.94
CA VAL A 55 -15.29 -12.47 -2.84
C VAL A 55 -14.03 -12.39 -1.98
N ARG A 56 -13.93 -11.37 -1.14
CA ARG A 56 -12.93 -11.30 -0.08
C ARG A 56 -13.61 -11.18 1.28
N ARG A 57 -13.15 -11.97 2.24
CA ARG A 57 -13.70 -11.97 3.59
C ARG A 57 -13.19 -10.77 4.39
N THR A 58 -14.07 -10.24 5.24
CA THR A 58 -13.79 -9.27 6.28
C THR A 58 -14.08 -9.89 7.65
N HIS A 59 -13.73 -9.21 8.76
CA HIS A 59 -14.03 -9.70 10.13
C HIS A 59 -15.51 -10.04 10.35
N GLY A 60 -16.44 -9.36 9.67
CA GLY A 60 -17.88 -9.53 9.85
C GLY A 60 -18.65 -10.02 8.62
N GLY A 61 -17.99 -10.34 7.49
CA GLY A 61 -18.68 -10.67 6.25
C GLY A 61 -17.75 -10.87 5.06
N ALA A 62 -18.19 -10.41 3.89
CA ALA A 62 -17.39 -10.37 2.67
C ALA A 62 -17.81 -9.22 1.76
N VAL A 63 -16.94 -8.87 0.82
CA VAL A 63 -17.12 -7.79 -0.16
C VAL A 63 -16.69 -8.28 -1.55
N MET A 64 -17.12 -7.55 -2.59
CA MET A 64 -16.68 -7.84 -3.96
C MET A 64 -15.17 -7.68 -4.10
N PRO A 65 -14.47 -8.57 -4.80
CA PRO A 65 -13.10 -8.32 -5.25
C PRO A 65 -13.17 -7.29 -6.38
N GLY A 66 -12.96 -6.04 -6.06
CA GLY A 66 -12.83 -4.98 -7.04
C GLY A 66 -11.41 -4.43 -6.99
N LEU A 67 -10.84 -4.03 -8.13
CA LEU A 67 -9.52 -3.38 -8.22
C LEU A 67 -9.39 -2.16 -7.28
N ALA A 68 -10.51 -1.56 -6.88
CA ALA A 68 -10.58 -0.31 -6.12
C ALA A 68 -10.84 -0.44 -4.61
N GLN A 69 -11.24 -1.61 -4.08
CA GLN A 69 -11.86 -1.65 -2.74
C GLN A 69 -10.98 -2.23 -1.63
N TYR A 70 -9.73 -2.60 -1.91
CA TYR A 70 -8.86 -3.22 -0.91
C TYR A 70 -7.57 -2.45 -0.69
N GLU A 71 -7.71 -1.49 0.21
CA GLU A 71 -6.58 -0.89 0.88
C GLU A 71 -6.43 -1.58 2.25
N ASP A 72 -5.35 -2.32 2.43
CA ASP A 72 -5.00 -2.89 3.72
C ASP A 72 -4.60 -1.75 4.68
N SER A 73 -4.98 -1.85 5.96
CA SER A 73 -4.59 -0.85 6.94
C SER A 73 -3.07 -0.76 7.09
N PHE A 74 -2.57 0.37 7.59
CA PHE A 74 -1.15 0.53 7.90
C PHE A 74 -0.63 -0.62 8.77
N GLN A 75 -1.36 -0.99 9.82
CA GLN A 75 -0.97 -2.06 10.76
C GLN A 75 -0.90 -3.44 10.09
N GLN A 76 -1.87 -3.77 9.23
CA GLN A 76 -1.82 -5.02 8.46
C GLN A 76 -0.60 -5.06 7.55
N ARG A 77 -0.38 -3.98 6.76
CA ARG A 77 0.77 -3.87 5.87
C ARG A 77 2.11 -3.87 6.62
N LEU A 78 2.15 -3.34 7.83
CA LEU A 78 3.38 -3.28 8.65
C LEU A 78 3.92 -4.68 8.93
N GLY A 79 3.05 -5.64 9.26
CA GLY A 79 3.43 -7.04 9.55
C GLY A 79 3.71 -7.90 8.32
N GLU A 80 3.52 -7.40 7.09
CA GLU A 80 3.72 -8.17 5.86
C GLU A 80 5.12 -7.97 5.28
N ALA A 81 5.75 -9.03 4.74
CA ALA A 81 7.07 -9.02 4.09
C ALA A 81 8.16 -8.28 4.90
N VAL A 82 8.20 -8.49 6.21
CA VAL A 82 9.06 -7.74 7.15
C VAL A 82 10.55 -7.85 6.76
N GLU A 83 11.04 -9.04 6.42
CA GLU A 83 12.44 -9.24 6.08
C GLU A 83 12.83 -8.54 4.76
N ALA A 84 11.96 -8.58 3.75
CA ALA A 84 12.16 -7.82 2.51
C ALA A 84 12.23 -6.32 2.79
N LYS A 85 11.31 -5.78 3.61
CA LYS A 85 11.32 -4.36 4.00
C LYS A 85 12.58 -3.97 4.77
N LYS A 86 13.09 -4.83 5.65
CA LYS A 86 14.36 -4.58 6.37
C LYS A 86 15.56 -4.55 5.42
N ARG A 87 15.59 -5.42 4.39
CA ARG A 87 16.65 -5.37 3.37
C ARG A 87 16.56 -4.09 2.55
N LEU A 88 15.36 -3.75 2.07
CA LEU A 88 15.09 -2.49 1.37
C LEU A 88 15.45 -1.26 2.22
N ALA A 89 15.16 -1.29 3.52
CA ALA A 89 15.50 -0.22 4.44
C ALA A 89 17.02 -0.01 4.55
N ARG A 90 17.81 -1.09 4.64
CA ARG A 90 19.27 -1.00 4.64
C ARG A 90 19.82 -0.42 3.34
N ALA A 91 19.31 -0.89 2.20
CA ALA A 91 19.72 -0.38 0.90
C ALA A 91 19.32 1.08 0.68
N ALA A 92 18.12 1.46 1.11
CA ALA A 92 17.65 2.85 1.03
C ALA A 92 18.45 3.79 1.94
N SER A 93 18.78 3.35 3.19
CA SER A 93 19.60 4.14 4.11
C SER A 93 21.00 4.41 3.54
N ALA A 94 21.58 3.45 2.84
CA ALA A 94 22.89 3.61 2.21
C ALA A 94 22.93 4.58 1.01
N LEU A 95 21.75 5.01 0.52
CA LEU A 95 21.65 6.02 -0.56
C LEU A 95 21.60 7.46 -0.03
N LEU A 96 21.28 7.63 1.25
CA LEU A 96 21.07 8.94 1.85
C LEU A 96 22.41 9.53 2.29
N GLU A 97 22.69 10.71 1.82
CA GLU A 97 23.93 11.43 2.14
C GLU A 97 23.71 12.50 3.24
N VAL A 98 24.80 12.98 3.81
CA VAL A 98 24.76 14.05 4.82
C VAL A 98 24.23 15.32 4.18
N GLU A 99 23.39 16.07 4.91
CA GLU A 99 22.72 17.30 4.47
C GLU A 99 21.65 17.13 3.38
N GLU A 100 21.33 15.89 2.97
CA GLU A 100 20.22 15.64 2.04
C GLU A 100 18.86 15.81 2.71
N SER A 101 17.89 16.08 1.86
CA SER A 101 16.47 16.10 2.19
C SER A 101 15.70 14.98 1.48
N ALA A 102 14.73 14.37 2.18
CA ALA A 102 13.98 13.25 1.63
C ALA A 102 12.48 13.31 1.94
N PHE A 103 11.64 13.23 0.92
CA PHE A 103 10.23 12.92 1.09
C PHE A 103 10.07 11.45 1.43
N ILE A 104 9.18 11.19 2.39
CA ILE A 104 8.79 9.84 2.85
C ILE A 104 7.29 9.69 2.67
N ASP A 105 6.90 8.71 1.87
CA ASP A 105 5.48 8.46 1.59
C ASP A 105 4.75 7.72 2.72
N SER A 106 3.46 7.47 2.54
CA SER A 106 2.58 6.78 3.50
C SER A 106 2.70 5.24 3.48
N SER A 107 3.73 4.69 2.83
CA SER A 107 3.93 3.24 2.77
C SER A 107 4.65 2.70 4.01
N THR A 108 4.33 1.47 4.39
CA THR A 108 5.07 0.77 5.45
C THR A 108 6.50 0.41 5.04
N THR A 109 6.79 0.32 3.75
CA THR A 109 8.16 0.08 3.25
C THR A 109 9.03 1.30 3.48
N ALA A 110 8.54 2.51 3.15
CA ALA A 110 9.23 3.75 3.44
C ALA A 110 9.34 4.02 4.96
N TYR A 111 8.33 3.62 5.74
CA TYR A 111 8.42 3.67 7.21
C TYR A 111 9.60 2.85 7.74
N TYR A 112 9.79 1.59 7.27
CA TYR A 112 10.97 0.78 7.64
C TYR A 112 12.27 1.45 7.21
N ALA A 113 12.28 2.08 6.02
CA ALA A 113 13.45 2.81 5.54
C ALA A 113 13.81 3.98 6.48
N VAL A 114 12.84 4.81 6.84
CA VAL A 114 13.06 5.95 7.75
C VAL A 114 13.48 5.51 9.15
N GLN A 115 12.91 4.42 9.70
CA GLN A 115 13.38 3.88 10.98
C GLN A 115 14.88 3.57 10.96
N ARG A 116 15.40 3.05 9.86
CA ARG A 116 16.81 2.77 9.69
C ARG A 116 17.59 4.06 9.46
N MET A 117 17.12 4.94 8.59
CA MET A 117 17.75 6.22 8.26
C MET A 117 17.95 7.11 9.49
N VAL A 118 16.95 7.22 10.37
CA VAL A 118 17.02 8.03 11.60
C VAL A 118 18.12 7.50 12.54
N ALA A 119 18.34 6.18 12.55
CA ALA A 119 19.41 5.58 13.37
C ALA A 119 20.82 5.81 12.79
N ASP A 120 20.94 6.00 11.48
CA ASP A 120 22.20 6.11 10.75
C ASP A 120 22.54 7.55 10.32
N ALA A 121 21.56 8.45 10.30
CA ALA A 121 21.63 9.76 9.64
C ALA A 121 22.44 10.79 10.43
N SER A 122 23.06 11.69 9.68
CA SER A 122 23.67 12.91 10.21
C SER A 122 23.18 14.10 9.38
N ASN A 123 22.53 15.07 10.05
CA ASN A 123 22.08 16.34 9.44
C ASN A 123 21.18 16.16 8.19
N VAL A 124 20.14 15.30 8.30
CA VAL A 124 19.18 15.02 7.23
C VAL A 124 17.82 15.61 7.57
N THR A 125 17.13 16.14 6.55
CA THR A 125 15.75 16.64 6.68
C THR A 125 14.76 15.70 6.03
N PHE A 126 13.84 15.16 6.83
CA PHE A 126 12.74 14.34 6.34
C PHE A 126 11.43 15.12 6.20
N LEU A 127 10.69 14.89 5.12
CA LEU A 127 9.41 15.53 4.84
C LEU A 127 8.35 14.46 4.62
N THR A 128 7.28 14.47 5.42
CA THR A 128 6.29 13.40 5.38
C THR A 128 4.87 13.84 5.71
N SER A 129 3.89 13.08 5.20
CA SER A 129 2.48 13.14 5.61
C SER A 129 2.06 11.92 6.46
N LEU A 130 2.98 11.05 6.82
CA LEU A 130 2.74 9.81 7.56
C LEU A 130 2.90 10.02 9.06
N LEU A 131 1.81 9.92 9.83
CA LEU A 131 1.82 10.12 11.28
C LEU A 131 2.81 9.20 12.02
N PRO A 132 2.92 7.88 11.75
CA PRO A 132 3.93 7.02 12.37
C PRO A 132 5.38 7.46 12.14
N VAL A 133 5.70 8.11 11.02
CA VAL A 133 7.02 8.70 10.80
C VAL A 133 7.19 9.93 11.69
N MET A 134 6.19 10.79 11.79
CA MET A 134 6.24 11.97 12.67
C MET A 134 6.48 11.57 14.13
N ASP A 135 5.86 10.46 14.58
CA ASP A 135 6.03 9.93 15.93
C ASP A 135 7.47 9.45 16.22
N LEU A 136 8.17 8.89 15.22
CA LEU A 136 9.58 8.49 15.38
C LEU A 136 10.48 9.66 15.82
N PHE A 137 10.16 10.87 15.38
CA PHE A 137 10.96 12.05 15.69
C PHE A 137 10.74 12.60 17.10
N SER A 138 9.70 12.12 17.81
CA SER A 138 9.50 12.49 19.23
C SER A 138 10.66 12.04 20.13
N THR A 139 11.41 11.03 19.70
CA THR A 139 12.53 10.45 20.44
C THR A 139 13.88 10.51 19.70
N ALA A 140 13.90 11.07 18.49
CA ALA A 140 15.12 11.23 17.70
C ALA A 140 16.01 12.36 18.24
N ASP A 141 17.31 12.28 17.97
CA ASP A 141 18.23 13.38 18.28
C ASP A 141 17.97 14.56 17.34
N PRO A 142 17.51 15.72 17.85
CA PRO A 142 17.21 16.88 17.03
C PRO A 142 18.44 17.51 16.36
N SER A 143 19.65 17.18 16.79
CA SER A 143 20.88 17.64 16.16
C SER A 143 21.27 16.79 14.94
N ALA A 144 20.76 15.56 14.85
CA ALA A 144 21.08 14.62 13.76
C ALA A 144 20.04 14.65 12.64
N VAL A 145 18.78 14.93 12.96
CA VAL A 145 17.69 14.88 11.98
C VAL A 145 16.65 15.97 12.22
N SER A 146 16.13 16.51 11.12
CA SER A 146 15.01 17.45 11.12
C SER A 146 13.80 16.84 10.41
N MET A 147 12.58 17.28 10.77
CA MET A 147 11.35 16.76 10.15
C MET A 147 10.37 17.88 9.85
N VAL A 148 9.82 17.86 8.63
CA VAL A 148 8.67 18.66 8.20
C VAL A 148 7.45 17.75 8.08
N GLY A 149 6.45 17.97 8.94
CA GLY A 149 5.19 17.23 8.91
C GLY A 149 4.14 17.93 8.07
N PHE A 150 3.59 17.25 7.06
CA PHE A 150 2.50 17.76 6.24
C PHE A 150 1.14 17.35 6.84
N GLY A 151 0.33 18.34 7.18
CA GLY A 151 -1.05 18.15 7.62
C GLY A 151 -2.04 18.07 6.45
N GLY A 152 -3.33 17.90 6.76
CA GLY A 152 -4.41 17.83 5.78
C GLY A 152 -5.59 17.02 6.27
N ILE A 153 -6.24 16.27 5.38
CA ILE A 153 -7.32 15.33 5.73
C ILE A 153 -6.69 14.06 6.27
N PHE A 154 -6.93 13.75 7.53
CA PHE A 154 -6.39 12.54 8.14
C PHE A 154 -7.15 11.29 7.68
N ARG A 155 -6.42 10.27 7.24
CA ARG A 155 -6.94 8.94 6.89
C ARG A 155 -6.55 7.90 7.94
N PRO A 156 -7.49 7.46 8.79
CA PRO A 156 -7.20 6.49 9.85
C PRO A 156 -6.68 5.15 9.34
N LEU A 157 -7.09 4.72 8.13
CA LEU A 157 -6.68 3.44 7.56
C LEU A 157 -5.17 3.38 7.26
N THR A 158 -4.63 4.47 6.75
CA THR A 158 -3.22 4.61 6.34
C THR A 158 -2.37 5.38 7.33
N LEU A 159 -3.00 5.98 8.36
CA LEU A 159 -2.37 6.88 9.33
C LEU A 159 -1.63 8.03 8.66
N SER A 160 -2.17 8.56 7.58
CA SER A 160 -1.56 9.59 6.75
C SER A 160 -2.47 10.80 6.56
N PHE A 161 -1.88 11.92 6.17
CA PHE A 161 -2.60 13.10 5.75
C PHE A 161 -2.61 13.20 4.22
N VAL A 162 -3.77 13.57 3.66
CA VAL A 162 -4.00 13.66 2.21
C VAL A 162 -4.82 14.90 1.87
N GLY A 163 -5.03 15.11 0.58
CA GLY A 163 -5.91 16.14 0.04
C GLY A 163 -5.19 17.44 -0.34
N PRO A 164 -5.96 18.46 -0.81
CA PRO A 164 -5.39 19.64 -1.43
C PRO A 164 -4.43 20.45 -0.52
N CYS A 165 -4.67 20.46 0.80
CA CYS A 165 -3.78 21.13 1.74
C CYS A 165 -2.41 20.46 1.79
N THR A 166 -2.40 19.12 1.92
CA THR A 166 -1.17 18.31 1.93
C THR A 166 -0.39 18.51 0.65
N ILE A 167 -1.06 18.49 -0.51
CA ILE A 167 -0.42 18.66 -1.83
C ILE A 167 0.22 20.03 -1.92
N ARG A 168 -0.48 21.11 -1.58
CA ARG A 168 0.09 22.47 -1.59
C ARG A 168 1.30 22.61 -0.66
N MET A 169 1.27 21.97 0.51
CA MET A 169 2.44 21.95 1.39
C MET A 169 3.62 21.26 0.72
N ILE A 170 3.42 20.08 0.14
CA ILE A 170 4.49 19.35 -0.59
C ILE A 170 5.05 20.19 -1.73
N GLU A 171 4.19 20.85 -2.52
CA GLU A 171 4.58 21.68 -3.65
C GLU A 171 5.39 22.94 -3.27
N SER A 172 5.35 23.35 -2.00
CA SER A 172 6.18 24.45 -1.49
C SER A 172 7.61 24.03 -1.09
N PHE A 173 7.95 22.75 -1.20
CA PHE A 173 9.27 22.21 -0.88
C PHE A 173 9.90 21.54 -2.11
N ARG A 174 11.23 21.41 -2.07
CA ARG A 174 12.02 20.53 -2.93
C ARG A 174 12.80 19.58 -2.04
N ALA A 175 13.05 18.37 -2.51
CA ALA A 175 13.89 17.42 -1.82
C ALA A 175 14.87 16.75 -2.80
N ASP A 176 15.99 16.27 -2.27
CA ASP A 176 17.00 15.55 -3.06
C ASP A 176 16.47 14.17 -3.45
N ARG A 177 15.71 13.53 -2.56
CA ARG A 177 15.13 12.20 -2.78
C ARG A 177 13.65 12.14 -2.40
N THR A 178 12.95 11.16 -2.95
CA THR A 178 11.74 10.62 -2.33
C THR A 178 11.86 9.11 -2.23
N PHE A 179 11.56 8.56 -1.06
CA PHE A 179 11.44 7.12 -0.84
C PHE A 179 9.96 6.76 -0.76
N PHE A 180 9.52 5.94 -1.68
CA PHE A 180 8.10 5.58 -1.78
C PHE A 180 7.90 4.14 -2.20
N SER A 181 6.70 3.61 -1.95
CA SER A 181 6.25 2.32 -2.44
C SER A 181 4.85 2.46 -3.06
N VAL A 182 4.37 1.38 -3.67
CA VAL A 182 3.13 1.36 -4.46
C VAL A 182 2.21 0.22 -4.03
N LYS A 183 0.95 0.24 -4.46
CA LYS A 183 0.08 -0.93 -4.34
C LYS A 183 0.53 -2.02 -5.29
N GLY A 184 0.88 -1.66 -6.52
CA GLY A 184 1.40 -2.58 -7.51
C GLY A 184 1.93 -1.89 -8.76
N ILE A 185 2.61 -2.68 -9.58
CA ILE A 185 3.19 -2.31 -10.88
C ILE A 185 2.46 -3.11 -11.95
N THR A 186 1.93 -2.44 -12.98
CA THR A 186 1.31 -3.14 -14.12
C THR A 186 2.38 -3.68 -15.08
N PRO A 187 2.05 -4.66 -15.93
CA PRO A 187 2.98 -5.15 -16.95
C PRO A 187 3.54 -4.06 -17.87
N GLU A 188 2.76 -2.98 -18.10
CA GLU A 188 3.16 -1.83 -18.90
C GLU A 188 4.03 -0.82 -18.14
N GLY A 189 4.37 -1.09 -16.86
CA GLY A 189 5.21 -0.24 -16.03
C GLY A 189 4.48 0.92 -15.34
N GLN A 190 3.15 0.89 -15.26
CA GLN A 190 2.41 1.89 -14.49
C GLN A 190 2.50 1.57 -12.99
N LEU A 191 2.87 2.56 -12.20
CA LEU A 191 2.86 2.52 -10.75
C LEU A 191 1.48 2.88 -10.25
N THR A 192 0.88 2.02 -9.42
CA THR A 192 -0.53 2.16 -9.04
C THR A 192 -0.74 2.20 -7.53
N GLU A 193 -1.81 2.91 -7.09
CA GLU A 193 -2.22 3.03 -5.70
C GLU A 193 -3.71 2.68 -5.56
N ALA A 194 -4.09 2.16 -4.40
CA ALA A 194 -5.48 1.78 -4.12
C ALA A 194 -6.41 3.00 -4.01
N ASN A 195 -5.92 4.08 -3.41
CA ASN A 195 -6.70 5.27 -3.14
C ASN A 195 -6.23 6.49 -3.96
N PRO A 196 -7.14 7.21 -4.65
CA PRO A 196 -6.79 8.38 -5.45
C PRO A 196 -6.10 9.49 -4.68
N LEU A 197 -6.50 9.76 -3.43
CA LEU A 197 -5.90 10.81 -2.61
C LEU A 197 -4.46 10.48 -2.22
N GLU A 198 -4.16 9.21 -1.94
CA GLU A 198 -2.78 8.75 -1.71
C GLU A 198 -1.95 8.84 -2.99
N ALA A 199 -2.53 8.47 -4.13
CA ALA A 199 -1.86 8.60 -5.42
C ALA A 199 -1.47 10.05 -5.75
N GLU A 200 -2.35 11.03 -5.45
CA GLU A 200 -2.07 12.45 -5.63
C GLU A 200 -0.90 12.94 -4.75
N VAL A 201 -0.87 12.53 -3.48
CA VAL A 201 0.23 12.86 -2.56
C VAL A 201 1.56 12.30 -3.07
N LYS A 202 1.58 11.01 -3.48
CA LYS A 202 2.79 10.38 -4.06
C LYS A 202 3.25 11.08 -5.33
N ARG A 203 2.32 11.43 -6.24
CA ARG A 203 2.65 12.22 -7.44
C ARG A 203 3.29 13.55 -7.10
N ALA A 204 2.77 14.26 -6.10
CA ALA A 204 3.35 15.53 -5.66
C ALA A 204 4.78 15.33 -5.14
N MET A 205 5.03 14.33 -4.28
CA MET A 205 6.37 14.02 -3.75
C MET A 205 7.35 13.67 -4.88
N ILE A 206 6.94 12.80 -5.83
CA ILE A 206 7.78 12.39 -6.97
C ILE A 206 8.17 13.61 -7.82
N ARG A 207 7.23 14.51 -8.13
CA ARG A 207 7.50 15.71 -8.93
C ARG A 207 8.40 16.72 -8.21
N GLN A 208 8.41 16.74 -6.89
CA GLN A 208 9.18 17.67 -6.08
C GLN A 208 10.55 17.12 -5.65
N ALA A 209 10.86 15.86 -5.96
CA ALA A 209 12.14 15.24 -5.66
C ALA A 209 13.07 15.21 -6.89
N ALA A 210 14.37 15.43 -6.68
CA ALA A 210 15.37 15.29 -7.73
C ALA A 210 15.59 13.82 -8.12
N ASN A 211 15.59 12.92 -7.13
CA ASN A 211 15.85 11.48 -7.33
C ASN A 211 14.75 10.63 -6.68
N PRO A 212 13.65 10.29 -7.40
CA PRO A 212 12.63 9.38 -6.90
C PRO A 212 13.18 7.95 -6.78
N VAL A 213 13.07 7.33 -5.60
CA VAL A 213 13.50 5.96 -5.29
C VAL A 213 12.30 5.11 -4.93
N LEU A 214 12.00 4.11 -5.76
CA LEU A 214 10.91 3.18 -5.56
C LEU A 214 11.38 1.95 -4.79
N LEU A 215 10.68 1.60 -3.71
CA LEU A 215 10.95 0.45 -2.85
C LEU A 215 9.86 -0.62 -3.05
N VAL A 216 10.21 -1.80 -3.57
CA VAL A 216 9.23 -2.86 -3.88
C VAL A 216 9.68 -4.24 -3.40
N ASP A 217 8.71 -5.01 -2.94
CA ASP A 217 8.83 -6.45 -2.70
C ASP A 217 8.06 -7.24 -3.78
N SER A 218 8.25 -8.57 -3.84
CA SER A 218 7.63 -9.48 -4.84
C SER A 218 6.13 -9.26 -5.03
N ARG A 219 5.39 -8.95 -3.97
CA ARG A 219 3.92 -8.79 -4.00
C ARG A 219 3.46 -7.60 -4.84
N LYS A 220 4.35 -6.66 -5.17
CA LYS A 220 4.02 -5.47 -5.97
C LYS A 220 3.87 -5.79 -7.45
N PHE A 221 4.34 -6.94 -7.88
CA PHE A 221 4.19 -7.45 -9.24
C PHE A 221 2.91 -8.28 -9.43
N GLU A 222 2.26 -8.69 -8.33
CA GLU A 222 1.03 -9.50 -8.35
C GLU A 222 -0.25 -8.68 -8.12
N ARG A 223 -0.11 -7.41 -7.77
CA ARG A 223 -1.22 -6.54 -7.33
C ARG A 223 -1.26 -5.29 -8.18
N GLN A 224 -2.47 -4.73 -8.30
CA GLN A 224 -2.69 -3.45 -8.94
C GLN A 224 -3.63 -2.59 -8.09
N GLY A 225 -3.46 -1.28 -8.16
CA GLY A 225 -4.36 -0.30 -7.57
C GLY A 225 -5.25 0.35 -8.64
N LEU A 226 -6.29 1.03 -8.19
CA LEU A 226 -7.23 1.74 -9.06
C LEU A 226 -6.60 2.97 -9.72
N SER A 227 -5.75 3.68 -8.99
CA SER A 227 -5.25 4.99 -9.39
C SER A 227 -3.80 4.90 -9.86
N VAL A 228 -3.52 5.36 -11.06
CA VAL A 228 -2.15 5.47 -11.58
C VAL A 228 -1.45 6.62 -10.86
N ILE A 229 -0.28 6.36 -10.29
CA ILE A 229 0.61 7.37 -9.72
C ILE A 229 1.41 8.02 -10.85
N THR A 230 2.24 7.23 -11.51
CA THR A 230 3.09 7.63 -12.65
C THR A 230 3.56 6.38 -13.39
N HIS A 231 4.38 6.56 -14.42
CA HIS A 231 5.07 5.46 -15.09
C HIS A 231 6.45 5.23 -14.44
N ILE A 232 6.94 4.01 -14.42
CA ILE A 232 8.22 3.63 -13.80
C ILE A 232 9.43 4.39 -14.38
N ARG A 233 9.34 4.86 -15.61
CA ARG A 233 10.37 5.69 -16.26
C ARG A 233 10.61 7.06 -15.60
N GLU A 234 9.66 7.51 -14.79
CA GLU A 234 9.78 8.74 -13.99
C GLU A 234 10.52 8.51 -12.66
N VAL A 235 11.00 7.29 -12.41
CA VAL A 235 11.72 6.89 -11.21
C VAL A 235 13.21 6.84 -11.53
N ALA A 236 14.05 7.39 -10.65
CA ALA A 236 15.50 7.36 -10.84
C ALA A 236 16.11 5.98 -10.52
N LEU A 237 15.56 5.32 -9.50
CA LEU A 237 16.06 4.02 -9.02
C LEU A 237 14.94 3.16 -8.46
N VAL A 238 14.95 1.88 -8.78
CA VAL A 238 14.12 0.85 -8.16
C VAL A 238 14.98 -0.06 -7.28
N LEU A 239 14.65 -0.14 -6.00
CA LEU A 239 15.17 -1.18 -5.10
C LEU A 239 14.13 -2.29 -5.00
N ALA A 240 14.46 -3.49 -5.44
CA ALA A 240 13.54 -4.62 -5.52
C ALA A 240 14.03 -5.79 -4.66
N ALA A 241 13.22 -6.21 -3.68
CA ALA A 241 13.49 -7.38 -2.84
C ALA A 241 12.59 -8.55 -3.23
N ASP A 242 13.17 -9.75 -3.37
CA ASP A 242 12.46 -10.99 -3.72
C ASP A 242 11.61 -10.87 -5.00
N ALA A 243 11.95 -9.96 -5.92
CA ALA A 243 11.21 -9.78 -7.16
C ALA A 243 11.39 -10.99 -8.10
N PRO A 244 10.33 -11.42 -8.82
CA PRO A 244 10.45 -12.45 -9.83
C PRO A 244 11.43 -12.05 -10.94
N GLU A 245 12.21 -12.99 -11.46
CA GLU A 245 13.25 -12.73 -12.47
C GLU A 245 12.66 -12.09 -13.74
N ASP A 246 11.54 -12.62 -14.24
CA ASP A 246 10.83 -12.07 -15.40
C ASP A 246 10.41 -10.60 -15.17
N SER A 247 10.00 -10.26 -13.95
CA SER A 247 9.63 -8.89 -13.59
C SER A 247 10.85 -7.98 -13.56
N MET A 248 11.99 -8.47 -13.11
CA MET A 248 13.25 -7.73 -13.10
C MET A 248 13.72 -7.41 -14.53
N VAL A 249 13.62 -8.38 -15.43
CA VAL A 249 13.92 -8.18 -16.86
C VAL A 249 12.98 -7.13 -17.45
N ALA A 250 11.67 -7.26 -17.23
CA ALA A 250 10.69 -6.29 -17.73
C ALA A 250 10.93 -4.87 -17.20
N LEU A 251 11.37 -4.71 -15.95
CA LEU A 251 11.74 -3.41 -15.40
C LEU A 251 13.02 -2.86 -16.06
N ALA A 252 14.03 -3.66 -16.24
CA ALA A 252 15.28 -3.27 -16.89
C ALA A 252 15.04 -2.78 -18.33
N ASP A 253 14.14 -3.42 -19.07
CA ASP A 253 13.75 -3.05 -20.44
C ASP A 253 13.09 -1.64 -20.50
N THR A 254 12.60 -1.11 -19.39
CA THR A 254 12.08 0.26 -19.33
C THR A 254 13.17 1.33 -19.35
N GLY A 255 14.43 0.95 -19.13
CA GLY A 255 15.58 1.84 -19.05
C GLY A 255 15.79 2.48 -17.67
N VAL A 256 14.98 2.13 -16.64
CA VAL A 256 15.18 2.56 -15.26
C VAL A 256 16.31 1.77 -14.60
N GLU A 257 17.09 2.41 -13.72
CA GLU A 257 18.07 1.68 -12.90
C GLU A 257 17.34 0.78 -11.89
N VAL A 258 17.67 -0.52 -11.87
CA VAL A 258 17.08 -1.49 -10.95
C VAL A 258 18.18 -2.19 -10.16
N ARG A 259 18.06 -2.22 -8.83
CA ARG A 259 18.96 -2.97 -7.94
C ARG A 259 18.17 -4.05 -7.22
N HIS A 260 18.62 -5.29 -7.40
CA HIS A 260 18.09 -6.42 -6.64
C HIS A 260 18.70 -6.44 -5.23
N ILE A 261 17.84 -6.60 -4.19
CA ILE A 261 18.21 -6.50 -2.77
C ILE A 261 17.95 -7.84 -2.06
#